data_d39197b8e4f5449db1730ac470b9aac9
#
_entry.id   d39197b8e4f5449db1730ac470b9aac9
#
_cell.length_a   1.000
_cell.length_b   1.000
_cell.length_c   1.000
_cell.angle_alpha   90.00
_cell.angle_beta   90.00
_cell.angle_gamma   90.00
#
_symmetry.space_group_name_H-M   'P 1'
#
loop_
_entity.id
_entity.type
_entity.pdbx_description
1 polymer ?
#
loop_
_entity_poly.entity_id
_entity_poly.type
_entity_poly.pdbx_seq_one_letter_code
_entity_poly.pdbx_strand_id
1 'polypeptide(L)'
;MASRVPKTRGGGRYTEAGYFGYIRGVLRNSSKYWGPKRDAKNKARRAYKGPNKRQRYEYKCNHCKKYFPDKDVEMDHIVGAGSLKCYEDLPRFVENLYCEEDNYQALCIPCHRIKTNLERKE
;
A
#
# COMPACT_ATOMS: atom_id res chain seq x y z
N MET A 1 -6.10 17.67 33.35
CA MET A 1 -4.95 17.21 32.54
C MET A 1 -5.22 15.85 31.96
N ALA A 2 -4.91 15.67 30.68
CA ALA A 2 -5.00 14.35 30.07
C ALA A 2 -3.97 13.43 30.70
N SER A 3 -4.37 12.23 31.10
CA SER A 3 -3.44 11.21 31.61
C SER A 3 -2.58 10.69 30.46
N ARG A 4 -1.31 10.47 30.73
CA ARG A 4 -0.40 9.89 29.74
C ARG A 4 -0.65 8.41 29.62
N VAL A 5 -0.62 7.91 28.40
CA VAL A 5 -0.68 6.47 28.15
C VAL A 5 0.65 5.85 28.63
N PRO A 6 0.60 4.79 29.42
CA PRO A 6 1.82 4.14 29.90
C PRO A 6 2.66 3.55 28.76
N LYS A 7 3.97 3.62 28.90
CA LYS A 7 4.91 2.99 27.97
C LYS A 7 5.31 1.63 28.53
N THR A 8 4.71 0.58 28.00
CA THR A 8 4.81 -0.77 28.51
C THR A 8 5.62 -1.72 27.63
N ARG A 9 6.11 -1.26 26.49
CA ARG A 9 6.86 -2.08 25.52
C ARG A 9 8.27 -1.54 25.30
N GLY A 10 9.16 -2.44 24.90
CA GLY A 10 10.53 -2.10 24.55
C GLY A 10 11.33 -1.49 25.68
N GLY A 11 11.18 -2.02 26.89
CA GLY A 11 11.87 -1.49 28.05
C GLY A 11 11.38 -0.11 28.47
N GLY A 12 10.08 0.14 28.33
CA GLY A 12 9.48 1.42 28.70
C GLY A 12 9.66 2.53 27.69
N ARG A 13 9.96 2.18 26.43
CA ARG A 13 10.18 3.16 25.35
C ARG A 13 8.92 3.42 24.54
N TYR A 14 8.00 2.49 24.48
CA TYR A 14 6.84 2.55 23.61
C TYR A 14 5.54 2.33 24.36
N THR A 15 4.51 3.08 23.97
CA THR A 15 3.14 2.75 24.31
C THR A 15 2.72 1.50 23.53
N GLU A 16 1.60 0.88 23.87
CA GLU A 16 1.05 -0.23 23.12
C GLU A 16 0.83 0.16 21.64
N ALA A 17 0.24 1.34 21.40
CA ALA A 17 0.02 1.85 20.05
C ALA A 17 1.34 2.10 19.30
N GLY A 18 2.33 2.64 19.98
CA GLY A 18 3.65 2.89 19.40
C GLY A 18 4.37 1.61 19.03
N TYR A 19 4.25 0.59 19.84
CA TYR A 19 4.83 -0.73 19.58
C TYR A 19 4.24 -1.36 18.30
N PHE A 20 2.92 -1.43 18.19
CA PHE A 20 2.28 -1.95 16.99
C PHE A 20 2.49 -1.07 15.77
N GLY A 21 2.60 0.24 15.96
CA GLY A 21 2.96 1.16 14.88
C GLY A 21 4.37 0.92 14.34
N TYR A 22 5.32 0.59 15.21
CA TYR A 22 6.68 0.24 14.81
C TYR A 22 6.68 -1.01 13.93
N ILE A 23 6.00 -2.07 14.39
CA ILE A 23 5.91 -3.33 13.64
C ILE A 23 5.22 -3.10 12.29
N ARG A 24 4.11 -2.37 12.29
CA ARG A 24 3.39 -2.03 11.05
C ARG A 24 4.30 -1.32 10.05
N GLY A 25 5.10 -0.36 10.52
CA GLY A 25 6.03 0.39 9.68
C GLY A 25 7.08 -0.50 9.03
N VAL A 26 7.66 -1.42 9.79
CA VAL A 26 8.66 -2.37 9.29
C VAL A 26 8.03 -3.28 8.22
N LEU A 27 6.85 -3.82 8.49
CA LEU A 27 6.17 -4.70 7.56
C LEU A 27 5.79 -3.97 6.27
N ARG A 28 5.26 -2.76 6.36
CA ARG A 28 4.92 -1.95 5.19
C ARG A 28 6.13 -1.59 4.37
N ASN A 29 7.26 -1.27 5.00
CA ASN A 29 8.50 -0.98 4.28
C ASN A 29 9.00 -2.21 3.52
N SER A 30 8.97 -3.39 4.12
CA SER A 30 9.40 -4.61 3.44
C SER A 30 8.44 -5.01 2.31
N SER A 31 7.15 -4.72 2.44
CA SER A 31 6.15 -5.06 1.42
C SER A 31 6.33 -4.29 0.11
N LYS A 32 7.08 -3.20 0.11
CA LYS A 32 7.38 -2.47 -1.12
C LYS A 32 8.12 -3.33 -2.15
N TYR A 33 8.87 -4.32 -1.67
CA TYR A 33 9.68 -5.20 -2.50
C TYR A 33 9.05 -6.58 -2.71
N TRP A 34 7.80 -6.74 -2.29
CA TRP A 34 7.07 -7.98 -2.44
C TRP A 34 6.83 -8.31 -3.91
N GLY A 35 7.29 -9.49 -4.35
CA GLY A 35 7.29 -9.90 -5.77
C GLY A 35 5.94 -9.78 -6.49
N PRO A 36 4.84 -10.30 -5.94
CA PRO A 36 3.53 -10.21 -6.59
C PRO A 36 3.08 -8.79 -6.89
N LYS A 37 3.50 -7.80 -6.11
CA LYS A 37 3.22 -6.39 -6.38
C LYS A 37 3.83 -5.95 -7.72
N ARG A 38 5.08 -6.32 -7.95
CA ARG A 38 5.77 -6.03 -9.22
C ARG A 38 5.12 -6.78 -10.37
N ASP A 39 4.76 -8.04 -10.14
CA ASP A 39 4.10 -8.85 -11.17
C ASP A 39 2.78 -8.22 -11.60
N ALA A 40 1.98 -7.75 -10.67
CA ALA A 40 0.72 -7.05 -10.95
C ALA A 40 0.96 -5.77 -11.74
N LYS A 41 1.99 -5.01 -11.38
CA LYS A 41 2.36 -3.78 -12.11
C LYS A 41 2.75 -4.10 -13.54
N ASN A 42 3.55 -5.13 -13.74
CA ASN A 42 3.99 -5.54 -15.07
C ASN A 42 2.82 -5.99 -15.95
N LYS A 43 1.79 -6.58 -15.37
CA LYS A 43 0.58 -6.95 -16.11
C LYS A 43 -0.25 -5.75 -16.55
N ALA A 44 -0.16 -4.63 -15.85
CA ALA A 44 -0.90 -3.42 -16.18
C ALA A 44 -0.24 -2.58 -17.28
N ARG A 45 0.99 -2.92 -17.67
CA ARG A 45 1.77 -2.11 -18.62
C ARG A 45 1.57 -2.55 -20.05
N ARG A 46 1.81 -1.60 -20.95
CA ARG A 46 1.98 -1.87 -22.38
C ARG A 46 3.13 -1.01 -22.90
N ALA A 47 3.63 -1.32 -24.09
CA ALA A 47 4.68 -0.54 -24.71
C ALA A 47 4.17 0.87 -24.99
N TYR A 48 4.97 1.86 -24.59
CA TYR A 48 4.71 3.26 -24.89
C TYR A 48 5.29 3.60 -26.27
N LYS A 49 4.48 4.25 -27.10
CA LYS A 49 4.88 4.64 -28.47
C LYS A 49 4.75 6.14 -28.72
N GLY A 50 4.74 6.93 -27.64
CA GLY A 50 4.64 8.37 -27.73
C GLY A 50 5.98 9.05 -27.98
N PRO A 51 6.01 10.40 -27.91
CA PRO A 51 7.18 11.20 -28.28
C PRO A 51 8.34 11.16 -27.28
N ASN A 52 8.11 10.78 -26.02
CA ASN A 52 9.16 10.74 -25.01
C ASN A 52 10.02 9.50 -25.19
N LYS A 53 11.22 9.68 -25.76
CA LYS A 53 12.13 8.56 -26.08
C LYS A 53 12.69 7.81 -24.86
N ARG A 54 12.60 8.38 -23.67
CA ARG A 54 13.06 7.75 -22.45
C ARG A 54 12.03 6.84 -21.82
N GLN A 55 10.76 7.03 -22.17
CA GLN A 55 9.67 6.21 -21.64
C GLN A 55 9.49 4.97 -22.49
N ARG A 56 9.55 3.79 -21.85
CA ARG A 56 9.37 2.50 -22.52
C ARG A 56 7.98 1.93 -22.39
N TYR A 57 7.34 2.19 -21.26
CA TYR A 57 6.05 1.60 -20.91
C TYR A 57 5.08 2.64 -20.40
N GLU A 58 3.81 2.31 -20.50
CA GLU A 58 2.73 3.05 -19.82
C GLU A 58 1.81 2.06 -19.13
N TYR A 59 1.16 2.50 -18.08
CA TYR A 59 0.43 1.66 -17.15
C TYR A 59 -1.03 2.05 -17.11
N LYS A 60 -1.91 1.07 -17.17
CA LYS A 60 -3.36 1.30 -17.18
C LYS A 60 -3.89 1.45 -15.76
N CYS A 61 -4.56 2.56 -15.49
CA CYS A 61 -5.31 2.74 -14.25
C CYS A 61 -6.54 1.82 -14.26
N ASN A 62 -6.70 1.02 -13.20
CA ASN A 62 -7.82 0.08 -13.13
C ASN A 62 -9.17 0.76 -12.97
N HIS A 63 -9.20 2.00 -12.48
CA HIS A 63 -10.44 2.75 -12.28
C HIS A 63 -10.85 3.56 -13.51
N CYS A 64 -10.01 4.49 -13.97
CA CYS A 64 -10.36 5.37 -15.09
C CYS A 64 -10.01 4.78 -16.46
N LYS A 65 -9.26 3.68 -16.49
CA LYS A 65 -8.87 2.93 -17.70
C LYS A 65 -7.95 3.70 -18.67
N LYS A 66 -7.38 4.83 -18.23
CA LYS A 66 -6.40 5.58 -19.00
C LYS A 66 -5.00 5.07 -18.68
N TYR A 67 -4.04 5.37 -19.58
CA TYR A 67 -2.65 4.96 -19.43
C TYR A 67 -1.78 6.13 -18.97
N PHE A 68 -0.81 5.83 -18.11
CA PHE A 68 0.06 6.81 -17.49
C PHE A 68 1.50 6.30 -17.41
N PRO A 69 2.50 7.22 -17.36
CA PRO A 69 3.87 6.80 -17.09
C PRO A 69 4.02 6.25 -15.65
N ASP A 70 5.10 5.54 -15.41
CA ASP A 70 5.36 4.89 -14.12
C ASP A 70 5.23 5.83 -12.91
N LYS A 71 5.73 7.06 -13.05
CA LYS A 71 5.72 8.04 -11.94
C LYS A 71 4.32 8.50 -11.53
N ASP A 72 3.33 8.33 -12.40
CA ASP A 72 1.95 8.79 -12.17
C ASP A 72 1.00 7.67 -11.75
N VAL A 73 1.53 6.47 -11.52
CA VAL A 73 0.76 5.29 -11.15
C VAL A 73 1.30 4.70 -9.86
N GLU A 74 0.38 4.32 -8.98
CA GLU A 74 0.72 3.63 -7.75
C GLU A 74 0.00 2.29 -7.69
N MET A 75 0.64 1.30 -7.09
CA MET A 75 0.01 0.01 -6.83
C MET A 75 -0.76 0.07 -5.53
N ASP A 76 -1.97 -0.42 -5.56
CA ASP A 76 -2.90 -0.37 -4.45
C ASP A 76 -3.43 -1.78 -4.15
N HIS A 77 -3.68 -2.06 -2.86
CA HIS A 77 -4.35 -3.29 -2.46
C HIS A 77 -5.85 -3.13 -2.67
N ILE A 78 -6.47 -4.05 -3.41
CA ILE A 78 -7.91 -4.05 -3.61
C ILE A 78 -8.60 -4.25 -2.26
N VAL A 79 -8.15 -5.26 -1.51
CA VAL A 79 -8.53 -5.45 -0.11
C VAL A 79 -7.33 -5.00 0.74
N GLY A 80 -7.50 -3.94 1.52
CA GLY A 80 -6.43 -3.39 2.33
C GLY A 80 -6.05 -4.30 3.49
N ALA A 81 -4.84 -4.08 4.02
CA ALA A 81 -4.32 -4.83 5.15
C ALA A 81 -5.08 -4.55 6.46
N GLY A 82 -5.75 -3.41 6.55
CA GLY A 82 -6.44 -2.99 7.75
C GLY A 82 -5.49 -2.39 8.78
N SER A 83 -5.94 -2.33 10.00
CA SER A 83 -5.14 -1.81 11.11
C SER A 83 -4.38 -2.92 11.82
N LEU A 84 -3.27 -2.56 12.45
CA LEU A 84 -2.51 -3.46 13.32
C LEU A 84 -2.43 -2.78 14.70
N LYS A 85 -3.33 -3.17 15.61
CA LYS A 85 -3.44 -2.60 16.95
C LYS A 85 -3.19 -3.62 18.06
N CYS A 86 -3.28 -4.90 17.74
CA CYS A 86 -3.06 -6.02 18.66
C CYS A 86 -2.56 -7.22 17.90
N TYR A 87 -2.08 -8.23 18.61
CA TYR A 87 -1.53 -9.44 17.97
C TYR A 87 -2.58 -10.20 17.15
N GLU A 88 -3.82 -10.14 17.54
CA GLU A 88 -4.91 -10.80 16.82
C GLU A 88 -5.13 -10.25 15.42
N ASP A 89 -4.74 -9.01 15.18
CA ASP A 89 -4.81 -8.38 13.85
C ASP A 89 -3.71 -8.88 12.90
N LEU A 90 -2.64 -9.47 13.46
CA LEU A 90 -1.43 -9.76 12.69
C LEU A 90 -1.65 -10.75 11.55
N PRO A 91 -2.35 -11.89 11.72
CA PRO A 91 -2.56 -12.81 10.61
C PRO A 91 -3.27 -12.15 9.42
N ARG A 92 -4.34 -11.41 9.65
CA ARG A 92 -5.06 -10.70 8.61
C ARG A 92 -4.19 -9.61 7.96
N PHE A 93 -3.46 -8.85 8.79
CA PHE A 93 -2.59 -7.79 8.30
C PHE A 93 -1.50 -8.33 7.38
N VAL A 94 -0.83 -9.40 7.79
CA VAL A 94 0.24 -10.04 7.00
C VAL A 94 -0.33 -10.64 5.72
N GLU A 95 -1.43 -11.37 5.80
CA GLU A 95 -2.02 -12.02 4.65
C GLU A 95 -2.47 -11.02 3.57
N ASN A 96 -3.07 -9.91 3.99
CA ASN A 96 -3.54 -8.89 3.05
C ASN A 96 -2.42 -7.97 2.56
N LEU A 97 -1.38 -7.76 3.36
CA LEU A 97 -0.24 -6.92 2.97
C LEU A 97 0.69 -7.66 1.99
N TYR A 98 0.99 -8.92 2.30
CA TYR A 98 1.81 -9.81 1.45
C TYR A 98 0.90 -10.76 0.68
N CYS A 99 0.03 -10.18 -0.13
CA CYS A 99 -0.98 -10.93 -0.88
C CYS A 99 -0.47 -11.34 -2.26
N GLU A 100 -1.29 -12.10 -2.96
CA GLU A 100 -1.01 -12.48 -4.34
C GLU A 100 -1.33 -11.33 -5.30
N GLU A 101 -0.89 -11.46 -6.55
CA GLU A 101 -1.00 -10.38 -7.53
C GLU A 101 -2.45 -9.96 -7.83
N ASP A 102 -3.40 -10.86 -7.68
CA ASP A 102 -4.81 -10.57 -7.95
C ASP A 102 -5.45 -9.61 -6.95
N ASN A 103 -4.81 -9.37 -5.79
CA ASN A 103 -5.26 -8.37 -4.82
C ASN A 103 -4.59 -7.01 -5.01
N TYR A 104 -3.80 -6.84 -6.06
CA TYR A 104 -3.21 -5.55 -6.41
C TYR A 104 -3.90 -4.95 -7.61
N GLN A 105 -3.92 -3.63 -7.67
CA GLN A 105 -4.37 -2.88 -8.83
C GLN A 105 -3.49 -1.66 -9.04
N ALA A 106 -3.30 -1.27 -10.29
CA ALA A 106 -2.63 -0.02 -10.63
C ALA A 106 -3.67 1.09 -10.66
N LEU A 107 -3.40 2.19 -9.99
CA LEU A 107 -4.26 3.38 -9.99
C LEU A 107 -3.42 4.61 -10.30
N CYS A 108 -3.94 5.51 -11.12
CA CYS A 108 -3.31 6.81 -11.27
C CYS A 108 -3.46 7.58 -9.95
N ILE A 109 -2.57 8.55 -9.73
CA ILE A 109 -2.53 9.28 -8.46
C ILE A 109 -3.89 9.89 -8.07
N PRO A 110 -4.62 10.58 -8.99
CA PRO A 110 -5.95 11.10 -8.65
C PRO A 110 -6.95 10.01 -8.23
N CYS A 111 -7.00 8.89 -8.94
CA CYS A 111 -7.92 7.79 -8.60
C CYS A 111 -7.55 7.15 -7.26
N HIS A 112 -6.26 7.00 -6.97
CA HIS A 112 -5.77 6.48 -5.70
C HIS A 112 -6.18 7.38 -4.53
N ARG A 113 -6.10 8.70 -4.72
CA ARG A 113 -6.54 9.66 -3.70
C ARG A 113 -8.03 9.57 -3.42
N ILE A 114 -8.84 9.41 -4.47
CA ILE A 114 -10.29 9.26 -4.31
C ILE A 114 -10.59 8.02 -3.47
N LYS A 115 -9.96 6.88 -3.79
CA LYS A 115 -10.14 5.64 -3.04
C LYS A 115 -9.72 5.81 -1.58
N THR A 116 -8.56 6.41 -1.33
CA THR A 116 -8.05 6.64 0.03
C THR A 116 -9.00 7.51 0.85
N ASN A 117 -9.53 8.57 0.24
CA ASN A 117 -10.47 9.46 0.92
C ASN A 117 -11.79 8.76 1.27
N LEU A 118 -12.28 7.90 0.38
CA LEU A 118 -13.48 7.11 0.65
C LEU A 118 -13.26 6.14 1.81
N GLU A 119 -12.12 5.47 1.85
CA GLU A 119 -11.78 4.54 2.91
C GLU A 119 -11.67 5.24 4.28
N ARG A 120 -11.15 6.48 4.32
CA ARG A 120 -11.04 7.24 5.55
C ARG A 120 -12.39 7.69 6.12
N LYS A 121 -13.41 7.79 5.28
CA LYS A 121 -14.75 8.22 5.71
C LYS A 121 -15.59 7.08 6.28
N GLU A 122 -15.16 5.86 6.10
CA GLU A 122 -15.86 4.67 6.58
C GLU A 122 -15.52 4.30 8.03
#